data_9ebc85b7d6d9b4734af4321fbe9ba4a1
#
_entry.id   9ebc85b7d6d9b4734af4321fbe9ba4a1
#
_cell.length_a   1.000
_cell.length_b   1.000
_cell.length_c   1.000
_cell.angle_alpha   90.00
_cell.angle_beta   90.00
_cell.angle_gamma   90.00
#
_symmetry.space_group_name_H-M   'P 1'
#
loop_
_entity.id
_entity.type
_entity.pdbx_description
1 polymer ?
#
loop_
_entity_poly.entity_id
_entity_poly.type
_entity_poly.pdbx_seq_one_letter_code
_entity_poly.pdbx_strand_id
1 'polypeptide(L)'
;ARATPATRDFRVVDRDANNQLVPLSRRAEYYAIRHIAPLEYNRRALGINVLSVPDSAEAIARTIADGRAAATRAFELTQETGHKLGVVIYQRTLPPGKGTSAAPDGLVFVALRIDDAVNGLLEANRMPGIDYCLADITPSSTDTKQLAGHASCDSAGGPGPAGVVPWQESFDFAGRTWQLNFVPNPTFATLNRGWESWTLIVIGFLSTGMLGAFLLATTGRARRIEELVALRTGELAEAGRRLSDQQAILTHAERIARLGSWEAKPTSGEGHWSAELYRIMGIAPTHEGNLTELL
;
A
#
# COMPACT_ATOMS: atom_id res chain seq x y z
N ALA A 1 -2.17 -33.41 52.03
CA ALA A 1 -1.70 -32.11 51.56
C ALA A 1 -1.12 -31.39 52.78
N ARG A 2 0.20 -31.08 52.79
CA ARG A 2 0.83 -30.25 53.81
C ARG A 2 0.28 -28.83 53.69
N ALA A 3 -0.43 -28.34 54.70
CA ALA A 3 -0.91 -26.97 54.77
C ALA A 3 0.30 -26.02 54.80
N THR A 4 0.41 -25.19 53.80
CA THR A 4 1.39 -24.10 53.73
C THR A 4 1.08 -23.08 54.85
N PRO A 5 2.07 -22.45 55.53
CA PRO A 5 1.86 -21.58 56.71
C PRO A 5 0.89 -20.42 56.53
N ALA A 6 0.56 -20.05 55.26
CA ALA A 6 -0.36 -18.97 54.94
C ALA A 6 -1.85 -19.27 55.18
N THR A 7 -2.21 -20.49 55.67
CA THR A 7 -3.61 -20.91 55.81
C THR A 7 -4.17 -20.78 57.23
N ARG A 8 -3.40 -20.33 58.22
CA ARG A 8 -3.88 -20.21 59.59
C ARG A 8 -4.93 -19.12 59.83
N ASP A 9 -4.93 -18.08 59.02
CA ASP A 9 -5.87 -16.94 59.09
C ASP A 9 -6.73 -16.81 57.84
N PHE A 10 -6.93 -17.90 57.06
CA PHE A 10 -7.75 -17.86 55.86
C PHE A 10 -9.23 -17.67 56.24
N ARG A 11 -9.79 -16.50 55.93
CA ARG A 11 -11.20 -16.18 56.08
C ARG A 11 -11.81 -15.92 54.71
N VAL A 12 -13.01 -16.46 54.49
CA VAL A 12 -13.78 -16.14 53.27
C VAL A 12 -14.58 -14.87 53.52
N VAL A 13 -14.48 -13.94 52.62
CA VAL A 13 -15.13 -12.63 52.67
C VAL A 13 -15.77 -12.32 51.31
N ASP A 14 -16.83 -11.55 51.35
CA ASP A 14 -17.42 -11.00 50.15
C ASP A 14 -16.84 -9.60 49.84
N ARG A 15 -17.02 -9.14 48.60
CA ARG A 15 -16.67 -7.80 48.15
C ARG A 15 -17.96 -7.06 47.81
N ASP A 16 -18.16 -5.88 48.37
CA ASP A 16 -19.32 -5.05 48.07
C ASP A 16 -19.15 -4.20 46.79
N ALA A 17 -20.20 -3.46 46.45
CA ALA A 17 -20.19 -2.58 45.26
C ALA A 17 -19.15 -1.45 45.37
N ASN A 18 -18.69 -1.11 46.58
CA ASN A 18 -17.66 -0.10 46.83
C ASN A 18 -16.25 -0.68 46.90
N ASN A 19 -16.08 -1.92 46.42
CA ASN A 19 -14.82 -2.66 46.47
C ASN A 19 -14.30 -2.95 47.89
N GLN A 20 -15.13 -2.87 48.93
CA GLN A 20 -14.76 -3.14 50.32
C GLN A 20 -15.00 -4.59 50.67
N LEU A 21 -14.13 -5.13 51.53
CA LEU A 21 -14.29 -6.48 52.05
C LEU A 21 -15.33 -6.47 53.16
N VAL A 22 -16.37 -7.27 53.00
CA VAL A 22 -17.47 -7.41 53.94
C VAL A 22 -17.60 -8.87 54.40
N PRO A 23 -18.26 -9.14 55.55
CA PRO A 23 -18.53 -10.47 55.96
C PRO A 23 -19.26 -11.29 54.91
N LEU A 24 -18.95 -12.60 54.87
CA LEU A 24 -19.56 -13.54 53.91
C LEU A 24 -21.09 -13.54 54.05
N SER A 25 -21.78 -13.31 52.96
CA SER A 25 -23.24 -13.48 52.85
C SER A 25 -23.60 -14.97 52.70
N ARG A 26 -24.78 -15.40 53.24
CA ARG A 26 -25.23 -16.79 53.04
C ARG A 26 -25.60 -17.02 51.56
N ARG A 27 -24.86 -17.92 50.91
CA ARG A 27 -25.10 -18.39 49.52
C ARG A 27 -24.99 -19.92 49.48
N ALA A 28 -25.55 -20.52 48.44
CA ALA A 28 -25.49 -21.96 48.21
C ALA A 28 -24.06 -22.42 47.84
N GLU A 29 -23.31 -21.58 47.16
CA GLU A 29 -21.96 -21.89 46.70
C GLU A 29 -21.02 -20.69 46.89
N TYR A 30 -19.74 -20.99 47.13
CA TYR A 30 -18.66 -20.01 47.26
C TYR A 30 -17.47 -20.46 46.43
N TYR A 31 -16.85 -19.51 45.70
CA TYR A 31 -15.55 -19.72 45.09
C TYR A 31 -14.56 -18.71 45.67
N ALA A 32 -13.85 -19.15 46.74
CA ALA A 32 -12.90 -18.28 47.42
C ALA A 32 -11.50 -18.41 46.81
N ILE A 33 -10.81 -17.33 46.60
CA ILE A 33 -9.41 -17.32 46.15
C ILE A 33 -8.53 -17.92 47.20
N ARG A 34 -8.09 -19.14 46.97
CA ARG A 34 -7.25 -19.90 47.93
C ARG A 34 -5.77 -19.76 47.63
N HIS A 35 -5.42 -19.68 46.37
CA HIS A 35 -4.06 -19.54 45.88
C HIS A 35 -4.00 -18.45 44.85
N ILE A 36 -2.98 -17.58 44.91
CA ILE A 36 -2.73 -16.53 43.97
C ILE A 36 -1.22 -16.28 43.87
N ALA A 37 -0.72 -16.08 42.68
CA ALA A 37 0.68 -15.77 42.43
C ALA A 37 0.79 -14.51 41.55
N PRO A 38 1.77 -13.65 41.79
CA PRO A 38 2.65 -13.60 42.97
C PRO A 38 1.89 -13.15 44.22
N LEU A 39 2.13 -13.81 45.36
CA LEU A 39 1.40 -13.53 46.58
C LEU A 39 1.71 -12.16 47.17
N GLU A 40 2.93 -11.68 47.00
CA GLU A 40 3.41 -10.41 47.55
C GLU A 40 2.49 -9.24 47.21
N TYR A 41 2.09 -9.12 45.94
CA TYR A 41 1.24 -8.03 45.44
C TYR A 41 -0.26 -8.32 45.55
N ASN A 42 -0.64 -9.60 45.70
CA ASN A 42 -2.03 -10.06 45.61
C ASN A 42 -2.60 -10.56 46.94
N ARG A 43 -1.91 -10.35 48.05
CA ARG A 43 -2.30 -10.85 49.38
C ARG A 43 -3.72 -10.44 49.76
N ARG A 44 -4.15 -9.23 49.39
CA ARG A 44 -5.49 -8.70 49.69
C ARG A 44 -6.63 -9.44 48.98
N ALA A 45 -6.33 -10.16 47.90
CA ALA A 45 -7.31 -10.93 47.16
C ALA A 45 -7.59 -12.31 47.77
N LEU A 46 -6.73 -12.79 48.68
CA LEU A 46 -6.94 -14.09 49.36
C LEU A 46 -8.22 -14.08 50.18
N GLY A 47 -9.01 -15.14 50.05
CA GLY A 47 -10.28 -15.31 50.77
C GLY A 47 -11.46 -14.59 50.12
N ILE A 48 -11.27 -13.77 49.11
CA ILE A 48 -12.41 -13.14 48.41
C ILE A 48 -13.22 -14.22 47.72
N ASN A 49 -14.53 -14.25 48.01
CA ASN A 49 -15.49 -15.01 47.25
C ASN A 49 -15.77 -14.32 45.93
N VAL A 50 -15.24 -14.88 44.82
CA VAL A 50 -15.36 -14.25 43.48
C VAL A 50 -16.79 -14.17 42.98
N LEU A 51 -17.73 -14.95 43.52
CA LEU A 51 -19.15 -14.81 43.18
C LEU A 51 -19.80 -13.55 43.80
N SER A 52 -19.13 -12.86 44.72
CA SER A 52 -19.61 -11.59 45.23
C SER A 52 -19.39 -10.43 44.25
N VAL A 53 -18.50 -10.60 43.26
CA VAL A 53 -18.21 -9.65 42.22
C VAL A 53 -19.09 -9.97 41.00
N PRO A 54 -20.03 -9.08 40.59
CA PRO A 54 -21.02 -9.39 39.54
C PRO A 54 -20.39 -9.84 38.22
N ASP A 55 -19.36 -9.13 37.76
CA ASP A 55 -18.66 -9.45 36.50
C ASP A 55 -17.96 -10.80 36.56
N SER A 56 -17.39 -11.15 37.73
CA SER A 56 -16.79 -12.46 37.96
C SER A 56 -17.85 -13.58 38.01
N ALA A 57 -18.98 -13.31 38.65
CA ALA A 57 -20.06 -14.31 38.74
C ALA A 57 -20.63 -14.64 37.36
N GLU A 58 -20.79 -13.65 36.48
CA GLU A 58 -21.22 -13.84 35.08
C GLU A 58 -20.22 -14.70 34.30
N ALA A 59 -18.91 -14.37 34.36
CA ALA A 59 -17.88 -15.12 33.65
C ALA A 59 -17.75 -16.56 34.18
N ILE A 60 -17.88 -16.76 35.52
CA ILE A 60 -17.87 -18.07 36.15
C ILE A 60 -19.06 -18.90 35.68
N ALA A 61 -20.27 -18.32 35.61
CA ALA A 61 -21.44 -19.03 35.11
C ALA A 61 -21.24 -19.51 33.66
N ARG A 62 -20.63 -18.67 32.83
CA ARG A 62 -20.30 -19.04 31.41
C ARG A 62 -19.29 -20.18 31.34
N THR A 63 -18.16 -20.12 32.09
CA THR A 63 -17.16 -21.18 32.03
C THR A 63 -17.68 -22.49 32.60
N ILE A 64 -18.60 -22.45 33.58
CA ILE A 64 -19.26 -23.66 34.12
C ILE A 64 -20.18 -24.27 33.07
N ALA A 65 -20.98 -23.48 32.39
CA ALA A 65 -21.92 -23.92 31.36
C ALA A 65 -21.20 -24.49 30.14
N ASP A 66 -20.26 -23.71 29.56
CA ASP A 66 -19.67 -24.00 28.25
C ASP A 66 -18.39 -24.84 28.35
N GLY A 67 -17.77 -24.90 29.51
CA GLY A 67 -16.47 -25.57 29.71
C GLY A 67 -15.28 -24.83 29.07
N ARG A 68 -15.49 -23.67 28.53
CA ARG A 68 -14.47 -22.82 27.89
C ARG A 68 -14.02 -21.73 28.86
N ALA A 69 -12.85 -21.15 28.60
CA ALA A 69 -12.41 -19.95 29.30
C ALA A 69 -13.38 -18.80 29.09
N ALA A 70 -13.70 -18.04 30.12
CA ALA A 70 -14.62 -16.92 30.06
C ALA A 70 -14.01 -15.68 30.72
N ALA A 71 -13.93 -14.57 29.95
CA ALA A 71 -13.44 -13.30 30.44
C ALA A 71 -14.55 -12.46 31.07
N THR A 72 -14.26 -11.73 32.15
CA THR A 72 -15.16 -10.71 32.72
C THR A 72 -15.26 -9.49 31.81
N ARG A 73 -16.25 -8.63 32.08
CA ARG A 73 -16.13 -7.23 31.70
C ARG A 73 -14.91 -6.61 32.38
N ALA A 74 -14.41 -5.53 31.81
CA ALA A 74 -13.33 -4.79 32.45
C ALA A 74 -13.83 -4.05 33.68
N PHE A 75 -13.14 -4.23 34.79
CA PHE A 75 -13.45 -3.56 36.05
C PHE A 75 -12.15 -3.19 36.79
N GLU A 76 -12.26 -2.36 37.83
CA GLU A 76 -11.12 -2.01 38.67
C GLU A 76 -10.69 -3.20 39.52
N LEU A 77 -9.45 -3.64 39.39
CA LEU A 77 -8.91 -4.74 40.18
C LEU A 77 -8.68 -4.32 41.65
N THR A 78 -8.93 -5.22 42.58
CA THR A 78 -8.81 -4.97 44.04
C THR A 78 -7.39 -4.54 44.48
N GLN A 79 -6.40 -4.91 43.70
CA GLN A 79 -4.99 -4.66 44.01
C GLN A 79 -4.49 -3.29 43.55
N GLU A 80 -5.30 -2.56 42.74
CA GLU A 80 -4.86 -1.32 42.13
C GLU A 80 -5.08 -0.13 43.05
N THR A 81 -4.08 0.75 43.09
CA THR A 81 -4.15 2.06 43.75
C THR A 81 -4.51 3.18 42.79
N GLY A 82 -4.64 2.90 41.46
CA GLY A 82 -5.07 3.82 40.41
C GLY A 82 -6.23 3.19 39.63
N HIS A 83 -6.98 4.01 38.89
CA HIS A 83 -8.15 3.60 38.09
C HIS A 83 -7.78 2.74 36.87
N LYS A 84 -6.91 1.74 37.05
CA LYS A 84 -6.52 0.82 35.98
C LYS A 84 -7.52 -0.30 35.82
N LEU A 85 -7.98 -0.46 34.58
CA LEU A 85 -8.92 -1.52 34.22
C LEU A 85 -8.18 -2.87 34.08
N GLY A 86 -8.82 -3.90 34.61
CA GLY A 86 -8.39 -5.27 34.45
C GLY A 86 -9.52 -6.18 34.00
N VAL A 87 -9.15 -7.28 33.39
CA VAL A 87 -10.04 -8.37 33.00
C VAL A 87 -9.56 -9.63 33.67
N VAL A 88 -10.48 -10.41 34.21
CA VAL A 88 -10.19 -11.72 34.80
C VAL A 88 -10.76 -12.80 33.89
N ILE A 89 -9.92 -13.74 33.54
CA ILE A 89 -10.33 -14.92 32.74
C ILE A 89 -10.43 -16.09 33.68
N TYR A 90 -11.61 -16.72 33.73
CA TYR A 90 -11.88 -17.92 34.52
C TYR A 90 -11.95 -19.14 33.61
N GLN A 91 -11.44 -20.27 34.14
CA GLN A 91 -11.58 -21.59 33.54
C GLN A 91 -11.93 -22.59 34.63
N ARG A 92 -13.02 -23.36 34.41
CA ARG A 92 -13.37 -24.44 35.30
C ARG A 92 -12.33 -25.57 35.27
N THR A 93 -12.03 -26.17 36.40
CA THR A 93 -11.24 -27.40 36.49
C THR A 93 -12.15 -28.61 36.73
N LEU A 94 -11.73 -29.76 36.24
CA LEU A 94 -12.45 -31.01 36.38
C LEU A 94 -11.64 -31.99 37.21
N PRO A 95 -12.30 -32.87 37.96
CA PRO A 95 -11.59 -33.93 38.67
C PRO A 95 -10.82 -34.83 37.72
N PRO A 96 -9.61 -35.29 38.09
CA PRO A 96 -8.81 -36.17 37.27
C PRO A 96 -9.58 -37.41 36.80
N GLY A 97 -9.53 -37.74 35.52
CA GLY A 97 -10.19 -38.90 34.92
C GLY A 97 -11.69 -38.79 34.71
N LYS A 98 -12.30 -37.62 34.97
CA LYS A 98 -13.72 -37.38 34.71
C LYS A 98 -13.89 -36.66 33.39
N GLY A 99 -14.95 -37.00 32.67
CA GLY A 99 -15.30 -36.32 31.40
C GLY A 99 -15.81 -34.90 31.59
N THR A 100 -16.00 -34.20 30.49
CA THR A 100 -16.43 -32.77 30.43
C THR A 100 -17.79 -32.50 31.08
N SER A 101 -18.62 -33.53 31.25
CA SER A 101 -19.94 -33.45 31.90
C SER A 101 -19.88 -33.52 33.45
N ALA A 102 -18.70 -33.74 34.03
CA ALA A 102 -18.56 -33.78 35.49
C ALA A 102 -18.71 -32.38 36.10
N ALA A 103 -19.23 -32.32 37.31
CA ALA A 103 -19.25 -31.10 38.11
C ALA A 103 -17.80 -30.58 38.28
N PRO A 104 -17.56 -29.27 38.17
CA PRO A 104 -16.24 -28.69 38.39
C PRO A 104 -15.79 -28.91 39.84
N ASP A 105 -14.51 -29.20 40.06
CA ASP A 105 -13.89 -29.28 41.38
C ASP A 105 -13.20 -27.97 41.81
N GLY A 106 -13.11 -27.00 40.90
CA GLY A 106 -12.55 -25.70 41.15
C GLY A 106 -12.53 -24.79 39.95
N LEU A 107 -11.90 -23.64 40.14
CA LEU A 107 -11.66 -22.63 39.13
C LEU A 107 -10.19 -22.22 39.14
N VAL A 108 -9.61 -22.04 37.99
CA VAL A 108 -8.36 -21.29 37.80
C VAL A 108 -8.67 -19.96 37.14
N PHE A 109 -7.88 -18.94 37.40
CA PHE A 109 -8.06 -17.64 36.82
C PHE A 109 -6.74 -16.95 36.53
N VAL A 110 -6.78 -16.03 35.58
CA VAL A 110 -5.70 -15.09 35.25
C VAL A 110 -6.29 -13.69 35.29
N ALA A 111 -5.70 -12.79 36.06
CA ALA A 111 -6.03 -11.36 36.04
C ALA A 111 -5.05 -10.65 35.14
N LEU A 112 -5.58 -9.96 34.15
CA LEU A 112 -4.81 -9.17 33.18
C LEU A 112 -5.07 -7.68 33.41
N ARG A 113 -4.00 -6.91 33.56
CA ARG A 113 -4.05 -5.45 33.42
C ARG A 113 -3.94 -5.13 31.94
N ILE A 114 -5.04 -4.65 31.37
CA ILE A 114 -5.11 -4.50 29.90
C ILE A 114 -4.10 -3.47 29.41
N ASP A 115 -4.01 -2.31 30.06
CA ASP A 115 -3.05 -1.28 29.68
C ASP A 115 -1.61 -1.78 29.68
N ASP A 116 -1.21 -2.50 30.76
CA ASP A 116 0.14 -3.02 30.89
C ASP A 116 0.44 -4.10 29.83
N ALA A 117 -0.55 -4.98 29.56
CA ALA A 117 -0.41 -6.05 28.57
C ALA A 117 -0.32 -5.51 27.15
N VAL A 118 -1.19 -4.57 26.80
CA VAL A 118 -1.23 -3.99 25.45
C VAL A 118 -0.05 -3.05 25.20
N ASN A 119 0.28 -2.20 26.18
CA ASN A 119 1.45 -1.32 26.08
C ASN A 119 2.75 -2.13 25.95
N GLY A 120 2.91 -3.21 26.72
CA GLY A 120 4.10 -4.08 26.62
C GLY A 120 4.26 -4.72 25.24
N LEU A 121 3.15 -5.11 24.60
CA LEU A 121 3.16 -5.65 23.24
C LEU A 121 3.46 -4.58 22.18
N LEU A 122 2.87 -3.39 22.33
CA LEU A 122 2.98 -2.32 21.35
C LEU A 122 4.26 -1.51 21.48
N GLU A 123 4.84 -1.40 22.70
CA GLU A 123 6.16 -0.77 22.86
C GLU A 123 7.27 -1.54 22.14
N ALA A 124 7.17 -2.87 22.10
CA ALA A 124 8.09 -3.70 21.32
C ALA A 124 7.94 -3.52 19.82
N ASN A 125 6.75 -3.06 19.34
CA ASN A 125 6.40 -2.90 17.93
C ASN A 125 5.90 -1.48 17.62
N ARG A 126 6.48 -0.48 18.26
CA ARG A 126 6.04 0.91 18.12
C ARG A 126 6.01 1.36 16.67
N MET A 127 4.84 1.68 16.17
CA MET A 127 4.63 2.32 14.87
C MET A 127 4.47 3.83 15.09
N PRO A 128 5.51 4.64 14.82
CA PRO A 128 5.42 6.07 15.00
C PRO A 128 4.34 6.64 14.07
N GLY A 129 3.49 7.50 14.63
CA GLY A 129 2.41 8.12 13.86
C GLY A 129 1.10 7.32 13.84
N ILE A 130 1.01 6.17 14.52
CA ILE A 130 -0.22 5.39 14.63
C ILE A 130 -0.61 5.27 16.09
N ASP A 131 -1.82 5.73 16.40
CA ASP A 131 -2.44 5.51 17.69
C ASP A 131 -3.34 4.28 17.62
N TYR A 132 -3.55 3.66 18.76
CA TYR A 132 -4.45 2.51 18.85
C TYR A 132 -5.53 2.73 19.90
N CYS A 133 -6.61 1.99 19.74
CA CYS A 133 -7.66 1.87 20.72
C CYS A 133 -8.16 0.42 20.77
N LEU A 134 -8.22 -0.16 21.97
CA LEU A 134 -8.86 -1.43 22.24
C LEU A 134 -10.16 -1.19 23.01
N ALA A 135 -11.27 -1.72 22.49
CA ALA A 135 -12.59 -1.59 23.10
C ALA A 135 -13.28 -2.95 23.25
N ASP A 136 -14.11 -3.10 24.27
CA ASP A 136 -15.04 -4.22 24.43
C ASP A 136 -16.37 -3.84 23.79
N ILE A 137 -16.71 -4.51 22.71
CA ILE A 137 -17.94 -4.31 21.93
C ILE A 137 -18.93 -5.45 22.08
N THR A 138 -18.80 -6.27 23.14
CA THR A 138 -19.71 -7.40 23.36
C THR A 138 -21.17 -6.93 23.41
N PRO A 139 -22.09 -7.50 22.61
CA PRO A 139 -23.46 -7.02 22.49
C PRO A 139 -24.28 -6.99 23.78
N SER A 140 -23.88 -7.77 24.79
CA SER A 140 -24.52 -7.81 26.10
C SER A 140 -24.13 -6.66 27.03
N SER A 141 -23.19 -5.80 26.64
CA SER A 141 -22.79 -4.62 27.39
C SER A 141 -23.54 -3.39 26.83
N THR A 142 -24.22 -2.66 27.72
CA THR A 142 -25.01 -1.47 27.38
C THR A 142 -24.13 -0.32 26.82
N ASP A 143 -22.84 -0.36 27.15
CA ASP A 143 -21.86 0.65 26.73
C ASP A 143 -20.59 0.01 26.18
N THR A 144 -20.15 0.47 25.03
CA THR A 144 -18.80 0.15 24.52
C THR A 144 -17.78 0.72 25.49
N LYS A 145 -16.98 -0.16 26.11
CA LYS A 145 -15.99 0.26 27.08
C LYS A 145 -14.60 0.24 26.47
N GLN A 146 -13.94 1.39 26.46
CA GLN A 146 -12.52 1.45 26.13
C GLN A 146 -11.71 0.72 27.16
N LEU A 147 -10.87 -0.20 26.72
CA LEU A 147 -10.03 -1.05 27.57
C LEU A 147 -8.61 -0.50 27.68
N ALA A 148 -8.05 0.00 26.58
CA ALA A 148 -6.70 0.55 26.50
C ALA A 148 -6.56 1.46 25.29
N GLY A 149 -5.51 2.29 25.28
CA GLY A 149 -5.15 3.16 24.14
C GLY A 149 -5.45 4.63 24.37
N HIS A 150 -5.10 5.44 23.37
CA HIS A 150 -5.28 6.87 23.43
C HIS A 150 -6.75 7.28 23.19
N ALA A 151 -7.16 8.42 23.73
CA ALA A 151 -8.54 8.85 23.94
C ALA A 151 -9.46 9.01 22.71
N SER A 152 -9.12 8.51 21.55
CA SER A 152 -9.88 8.73 20.30
C SER A 152 -10.62 7.50 19.77
N CYS A 153 -11.02 6.55 20.63
CA CYS A 153 -11.82 5.40 20.21
C CYS A 153 -13.16 5.78 19.58
N ASP A 154 -13.80 6.83 20.07
CA ASP A 154 -15.05 7.35 19.53
C ASP A 154 -14.91 7.95 18.12
N SER A 155 -13.67 8.27 17.73
CA SER A 155 -13.34 8.84 16.42
C SER A 155 -13.03 7.79 15.36
N ALA A 156 -13.07 6.49 15.70
CA ALA A 156 -12.69 5.41 14.80
C ALA A 156 -13.63 5.20 13.60
N GLY A 157 -14.76 5.92 13.53
CA GLY A 157 -15.71 5.86 12.42
C GLY A 157 -15.54 6.94 11.35
N GLY A 158 -14.63 7.92 11.54
CA GLY A 158 -14.39 9.00 10.59
C GLY A 158 -13.11 8.83 9.78
N PRO A 159 -12.99 9.49 8.62
CA PRO A 159 -11.72 9.52 7.91
C PRO A 159 -10.66 10.20 8.79
N GLY A 160 -9.57 9.49 9.05
CA GLY A 160 -8.42 10.01 9.77
C GLY A 160 -7.76 11.20 9.05
N PRO A 161 -6.77 11.84 9.68
CA PRO A 161 -5.99 12.89 9.05
C PRO A 161 -5.47 12.42 7.68
N ALA A 162 -5.55 13.26 6.67
CA ALA A 162 -5.13 12.99 5.29
C ALA A 162 -5.94 11.92 4.54
N GLY A 163 -7.19 11.63 4.94
CA GLY A 163 -8.06 10.68 4.23
C GLY A 163 -7.65 9.21 4.39
N VAL A 164 -6.80 8.90 5.36
CA VAL A 164 -6.40 7.53 5.66
C VAL A 164 -7.53 6.85 6.43
N VAL A 165 -7.98 5.71 5.93
CA VAL A 165 -9.03 4.91 6.59
C VAL A 165 -8.41 4.20 7.80
N PRO A 166 -9.00 4.33 9.00
CA PRO A 166 -8.55 3.57 10.16
C PRO A 166 -8.71 2.07 9.88
N TRP A 167 -7.74 1.28 10.34
CA TRP A 167 -7.85 -0.16 10.29
C TRP A 167 -8.55 -0.66 11.56
N GLN A 168 -9.51 -1.54 11.40
CA GLN A 168 -10.37 -2.03 12.47
C GLN A 168 -10.49 -3.55 12.35
N GLU A 169 -10.26 -4.26 13.45
CA GLU A 169 -10.40 -5.71 13.55
C GLU A 169 -11.14 -6.10 14.82
N SER A 170 -12.06 -7.04 14.70
CA SER A 170 -12.83 -7.58 15.80
C SER A 170 -12.47 -9.04 16.02
N PHE A 171 -12.26 -9.45 17.26
CA PHE A 171 -11.87 -10.81 17.59
C PHE A 171 -12.54 -11.30 18.88
N ASP A 172 -12.71 -12.61 19.01
CA ASP A 172 -13.18 -13.24 20.24
C ASP A 172 -12.04 -13.33 21.26
N PHE A 173 -12.29 -12.83 22.44
CA PHE A 173 -11.39 -12.96 23.59
C PHE A 173 -12.10 -13.60 24.76
N ALA A 174 -11.93 -14.91 24.91
CA ALA A 174 -12.54 -15.70 25.98
C ALA A 174 -14.06 -15.46 26.13
N GLY A 175 -14.79 -15.50 25.02
CA GLY A 175 -16.23 -15.31 24.93
C GLY A 175 -16.71 -13.86 25.06
N ARG A 176 -15.83 -12.89 24.83
CA ARG A 176 -16.15 -11.47 24.65
C ARG A 176 -15.64 -10.99 23.29
N THR A 177 -16.36 -10.10 22.66
CA THR A 177 -15.94 -9.51 21.39
C THR A 177 -15.16 -8.24 21.67
N TRP A 178 -13.88 -8.25 21.35
CA TRP A 178 -13.02 -7.09 21.42
C TRP A 178 -12.73 -6.54 20.05
N GLN A 179 -12.52 -5.22 19.97
CA GLN A 179 -12.22 -4.51 18.76
C GLN A 179 -10.96 -3.70 18.94
N LEU A 180 -10.01 -3.91 18.04
CA LEU A 180 -8.77 -3.15 17.98
C LEU A 180 -8.83 -2.21 16.78
N ASN A 181 -8.65 -0.93 17.03
CA ASN A 181 -8.63 0.12 16.03
C ASN A 181 -7.24 0.76 15.99
N PHE A 182 -6.68 0.91 14.79
CA PHE A 182 -5.48 1.70 14.55
C PHE A 182 -5.85 2.97 13.80
N VAL A 183 -5.51 4.11 14.39
CA VAL A 183 -5.86 5.42 13.85
C VAL A 183 -4.57 6.19 13.58
N PRO A 184 -4.33 6.63 12.34
CA PRO A 184 -3.19 7.48 12.04
C PRO A 184 -3.35 8.83 12.74
N ASN A 185 -2.33 9.25 13.47
CA ASN A 185 -2.29 10.57 14.10
C ASN A 185 -1.64 11.61 13.14
N PRO A 186 -1.65 12.91 13.46
CA PRO A 186 -1.07 13.94 12.60
C PRO A 186 0.41 13.71 12.25
N THR A 187 1.16 13.03 13.12
CA THR A 187 2.56 12.69 12.89
C THR A 187 2.74 11.68 11.77
N PHE A 188 1.75 10.80 11.55
CA PHE A 188 1.75 9.84 10.44
C PHE A 188 1.86 10.53 9.09
N ALA A 189 1.08 11.60 8.89
CA ALA A 189 1.09 12.37 7.66
C ALA A 189 2.44 13.07 7.41
N THR A 190 3.14 13.49 8.48
CA THR A 190 4.45 14.12 8.36
C THR A 190 5.56 13.12 8.09
N LEU A 191 5.52 11.95 8.72
CA LEU A 191 6.49 10.87 8.53
C LEU A 191 6.37 10.20 7.17
N ASN A 192 5.13 10.03 6.67
CA ASN A 192 4.85 9.44 5.36
C ASN A 192 4.80 10.47 4.20
N ARG A 193 5.10 11.72 4.46
CA ARG A 193 5.32 12.74 3.42
C ARG A 193 6.68 12.49 2.75
N GLY A 194 6.83 11.28 2.20
CA GLY A 194 8.01 10.89 1.46
C GLY A 194 8.21 11.79 0.25
N TRP A 195 9.42 12.29 0.07
CA TRP A 195 9.84 13.00 -1.13
C TRP A 195 9.65 12.14 -2.40
N GLU A 196 9.49 10.83 -2.20
CA GLU A 196 9.25 9.84 -3.25
C GLU A 196 8.03 10.16 -4.13
N SER A 197 6.93 10.61 -3.53
CA SER A 197 5.73 11.02 -4.28
C SER A 197 6.01 12.26 -5.14
N TRP A 198 6.79 13.21 -4.63
CA TRP A 198 7.20 14.40 -5.35
C TRP A 198 8.15 14.08 -6.48
N THR A 199 9.09 13.14 -6.28
CA THR A 199 10.04 12.72 -7.33
C THR A 199 9.32 12.07 -8.50
N LEU A 200 8.31 11.23 -8.25
CA LEU A 200 7.48 10.64 -9.31
C LEU A 200 6.73 11.70 -10.13
N ILE A 201 6.15 12.71 -9.47
CA ILE A 201 5.47 13.82 -10.14
C ILE A 201 6.46 14.61 -10.99
N VAL A 202 7.62 15.00 -10.44
CA VAL A 202 8.64 15.77 -11.15
C VAL A 202 9.18 14.98 -12.34
N ILE A 203 9.50 13.70 -12.18
CA ILE A 203 9.97 12.85 -13.28
C ILE A 203 8.88 12.70 -14.35
N GLY A 204 7.62 12.54 -13.95
CA GLY A 204 6.48 12.47 -14.87
C GLY A 204 6.34 13.75 -15.72
N PHE A 205 6.38 14.91 -15.10
CA PHE A 205 6.34 16.19 -15.84
C PHE A 205 7.55 16.40 -16.74
N LEU A 206 8.74 16.06 -16.24
CA LEU A 206 9.99 16.21 -17.01
C LEU A 206 9.98 15.31 -18.25
N SER A 207 9.58 14.04 -18.10
CA SER A 207 9.50 13.10 -19.22
C SER A 207 8.44 13.49 -20.24
N THR A 208 7.29 13.96 -19.79
CA THR A 208 6.24 14.45 -20.69
C THR A 208 6.68 15.71 -21.44
N GLY A 209 7.32 16.65 -20.74
CA GLY A 209 7.89 17.86 -21.33
C GLY A 209 8.98 17.55 -22.36
N MET A 210 9.88 16.62 -22.03
CA MET A 210 10.95 16.19 -22.94
C MET A 210 10.41 15.48 -24.19
N LEU A 211 9.39 14.63 -24.04
CA LEU A 211 8.71 14.00 -25.17
C LEU A 211 8.03 15.03 -26.07
N GLY A 212 7.33 16.01 -25.50
CA GLY A 212 6.71 17.10 -26.22
C GLY A 212 7.73 17.94 -27.01
N ALA A 213 8.84 18.32 -26.37
CA ALA A 213 9.93 19.05 -27.01
C ALA A 213 10.57 18.25 -28.15
N PHE A 214 10.78 16.95 -27.94
CA PHE A 214 11.31 16.06 -28.99
C PHE A 214 10.38 15.96 -30.19
N LEU A 215 9.07 15.80 -29.97
CA LEU A 215 8.08 15.77 -31.06
C LEU A 215 8.02 17.08 -31.82
N LEU A 216 8.06 18.21 -31.11
CA LEU A 216 8.09 19.52 -31.75
C LEU A 216 9.37 19.74 -32.59
N ALA A 217 10.52 19.31 -32.06
CA ALA A 217 11.79 19.42 -32.78
C ALA A 217 11.83 18.54 -34.02
N THR A 218 11.32 17.31 -33.94
CA THR A 218 11.29 16.37 -35.07
C THR A 218 10.30 16.82 -36.17
N THR A 219 9.10 17.25 -35.80
CA THR A 219 8.10 17.78 -36.77
C THR A 219 8.54 19.07 -37.40
N GLY A 220 9.18 19.98 -36.65
CA GLY A 220 9.75 21.20 -37.17
C GLY A 220 10.89 20.96 -38.16
N ARG A 221 11.75 19.97 -37.92
CA ARG A 221 12.80 19.57 -38.87
C ARG A 221 12.23 18.96 -40.17
N ALA A 222 11.21 18.12 -40.03
CA ALA A 222 10.58 17.50 -41.19
C ALA A 222 10.00 18.54 -42.12
N ARG A 223 9.28 19.53 -41.63
CA ARG A 223 8.73 20.66 -42.45
C ARG A 223 9.84 21.45 -43.16
N ARG A 224 10.93 21.79 -42.47
CA ARG A 224 12.05 22.49 -43.08
C ARG A 224 12.71 21.71 -44.22
N ILE A 225 12.84 20.40 -44.04
CA ILE A 225 13.40 19.51 -45.05
C ILE A 225 12.46 19.48 -46.29
N GLU A 226 11.16 19.35 -46.09
CA GLU A 226 10.17 19.35 -47.16
C GLU A 226 10.22 20.68 -47.97
N GLU A 227 10.29 21.84 -47.29
CA GLU A 227 10.43 23.14 -47.94
C GLU A 227 11.73 23.26 -48.76
N LEU A 228 12.85 22.81 -48.17
CA LEU A 228 14.14 22.82 -48.88
C LEU A 228 14.16 21.88 -50.09
N VAL A 229 13.57 20.71 -49.97
CA VAL A 229 13.44 19.75 -51.08
C VAL A 229 12.56 20.33 -52.17
N ALA A 230 11.44 20.95 -51.83
CA ALA A 230 10.56 21.59 -52.82
C ALA A 230 11.26 22.73 -53.57
N LEU A 231 12.03 23.57 -52.86
CA LEU A 231 12.82 24.63 -53.48
C LEU A 231 13.88 24.09 -54.45
N ARG A 232 14.66 23.08 -54.00
CA ARG A 232 15.72 22.48 -54.80
C ARG A 232 15.20 21.70 -56.01
N THR A 233 14.08 21.00 -55.86
CA THR A 233 13.44 20.34 -57.01
C THR A 233 12.89 21.33 -58.01
N GLY A 234 12.36 22.47 -57.55
CA GLY A 234 11.93 23.57 -58.41
C GLY A 234 13.10 24.19 -59.23
N GLU A 235 14.21 24.50 -58.52
CA GLU A 235 15.43 25.03 -59.18
C GLU A 235 15.99 24.05 -60.23
N LEU A 236 16.07 22.76 -59.91
CA LEU A 236 16.53 21.72 -60.81
C LEU A 236 15.61 21.58 -62.04
N ALA A 237 14.29 21.64 -61.84
CA ALA A 237 13.33 21.58 -62.96
C ALA A 237 13.42 22.77 -63.85
N GLU A 238 13.68 23.97 -63.30
CA GLU A 238 13.86 25.18 -64.10
C GLU A 238 15.19 25.15 -64.87
N ALA A 239 16.28 24.74 -64.25
CA ALA A 239 17.58 24.54 -64.90
C ALA A 239 17.48 23.50 -66.03
N GLY A 240 16.77 22.39 -65.79
CA GLY A 240 16.52 21.37 -66.83
C GLY A 240 15.72 21.92 -68.02
N ARG A 241 14.70 22.72 -67.74
CA ARG A 241 13.95 23.39 -68.86
C ARG A 241 14.82 24.34 -69.69
N ARG A 242 15.58 25.23 -69.04
CA ARG A 242 16.51 26.13 -69.68
C ARG A 242 17.52 25.41 -70.57
N LEU A 243 18.08 24.29 -70.07
CA LEU A 243 19.02 23.48 -70.84
C LEU A 243 18.35 22.85 -72.09
N SER A 244 17.15 22.30 -71.89
CA SER A 244 16.35 21.74 -72.99
C SER A 244 16.02 22.76 -74.05
N ASP A 245 15.63 23.98 -73.62
CA ASP A 245 15.33 25.09 -74.56
C ASP A 245 16.58 25.52 -75.34
N GLN A 246 17.75 25.60 -74.66
CA GLN A 246 19.02 25.93 -75.36
C GLN A 246 19.40 24.85 -76.36
N GLN A 247 19.25 23.58 -76.02
CA GLN A 247 19.50 22.48 -76.97
C GLN A 247 18.56 22.53 -78.16
N ALA A 248 17.27 22.83 -77.96
CA ALA A 248 16.29 22.96 -79.03
C ALA A 248 16.65 24.10 -79.95
N ILE A 249 17.07 25.27 -79.42
CA ILE A 249 17.52 26.42 -80.20
C ILE A 249 18.76 26.05 -81.02
N LEU A 250 19.76 25.40 -80.40
CA LEU A 250 20.96 25.00 -81.16
C LEU A 250 20.63 24.03 -82.31
N THR A 251 19.82 23.00 -82.03
CA THR A 251 19.40 21.99 -82.98
C THR A 251 18.63 22.71 -84.15
N HIS A 252 17.81 23.70 -83.84
CA HIS A 252 17.08 24.46 -84.83
C HIS A 252 18.00 25.37 -85.69
N ALA A 253 18.97 26.01 -85.03
CA ALA A 253 19.99 26.83 -85.72
C ALA A 253 20.86 25.99 -86.67
N GLU A 254 21.35 24.80 -86.22
CA GLU A 254 22.07 23.82 -87.03
C GLU A 254 21.28 23.41 -88.27
N ARG A 255 19.98 23.18 -88.10
CA ARG A 255 19.08 22.85 -89.22
C ARG A 255 18.91 23.97 -90.22
N ILE A 256 18.71 25.21 -89.78
CA ILE A 256 18.55 26.39 -90.68
C ILE A 256 19.84 26.65 -91.42
N ALA A 257 20.97 26.63 -90.72
CA ALA A 257 22.29 26.92 -91.30
C ALA A 257 22.84 25.75 -92.14
N ARG A 258 22.18 24.56 -92.11
CA ARG A 258 22.67 23.35 -92.77
C ARG A 258 24.09 22.99 -92.27
N LEU A 259 24.37 23.21 -90.98
CA LEU A 259 25.65 22.93 -90.37
C LEU A 259 25.53 21.63 -89.54
N GLY A 260 26.27 20.63 -89.92
CA GLY A 260 26.44 19.44 -89.11
C GLY A 260 27.59 19.63 -88.14
N SER A 261 27.35 19.36 -86.84
CA SER A 261 28.40 19.39 -85.83
C SER A 261 28.80 17.97 -85.44
N TRP A 262 30.06 17.80 -85.05
CA TRP A 262 30.55 16.54 -84.50
C TRP A 262 31.52 16.78 -83.35
N GLU A 263 31.50 15.86 -82.37
CA GLU A 263 32.37 15.86 -81.23
C GLU A 263 33.04 14.50 -81.16
N ALA A 264 34.34 14.45 -80.93
CA ALA A 264 35.06 13.19 -80.74
C ALA A 264 35.91 13.27 -79.47
N LYS A 265 35.93 12.21 -78.72
CA LYS A 265 36.83 12.07 -77.59
C LYS A 265 38.18 11.55 -78.06
N PRO A 266 39.27 12.31 -77.91
CA PRO A 266 40.57 11.95 -78.44
C PRO A 266 41.14 10.63 -77.85
N THR A 267 40.67 10.16 -76.66
CA THR A 267 41.17 9.03 -75.97
C THR A 267 40.46 7.70 -76.30
N SER A 268 39.19 7.75 -76.69
CA SER A 268 38.38 6.53 -76.96
C SER A 268 37.97 6.39 -78.42
N GLY A 269 38.13 7.42 -79.19
CA GLY A 269 37.69 7.40 -80.56
C GLY A 269 36.15 7.52 -80.76
N GLU A 270 35.42 7.54 -79.66
CA GLU A 270 33.96 7.70 -79.68
C GLU A 270 33.61 9.10 -80.14
N GLY A 271 32.78 9.20 -81.17
CA GLY A 271 32.28 10.46 -81.65
C GLY A 271 30.76 10.55 -81.57
N HIS A 272 30.27 11.78 -81.34
CA HIS A 272 28.86 12.06 -81.38
C HIS A 272 28.62 13.05 -82.53
N TRP A 273 27.68 12.70 -83.45
CA TRP A 273 27.32 13.49 -84.57
C TRP A 273 25.95 14.11 -84.34
N SER A 274 25.78 15.40 -84.80
CA SER A 274 24.45 16.02 -84.71
C SER A 274 23.49 15.37 -85.73
N ALA A 275 22.21 15.42 -85.39
CA ALA A 275 21.14 14.90 -86.26
C ALA A 275 21.20 15.54 -87.69
N GLU A 276 21.65 16.77 -87.77
CA GLU A 276 21.80 17.48 -89.03
C GLU A 276 23.02 16.92 -89.81
N LEU A 277 24.10 16.55 -89.17
CA LEU A 277 25.24 15.92 -89.86
C LEU A 277 24.84 14.59 -90.50
N TYR A 278 24.09 13.77 -89.81
CA TYR A 278 23.53 12.53 -90.37
C TYR A 278 22.66 12.79 -91.59
N ARG A 279 21.87 13.86 -91.53
CA ARG A 279 21.00 14.28 -92.65
C ARG A 279 21.76 14.76 -93.83
N ILE A 280 22.83 15.54 -93.59
CA ILE A 280 23.69 16.11 -94.73
C ILE A 280 24.45 14.97 -95.42
N MET A 281 24.95 14.00 -94.62
CA MET A 281 25.73 12.86 -95.15
C MET A 281 24.85 11.77 -95.78
N GLY A 282 23.53 11.85 -95.57
CA GLY A 282 22.59 10.84 -96.08
C GLY A 282 22.69 9.50 -95.41
N ILE A 283 23.20 9.45 -94.15
CA ILE A 283 23.45 8.24 -93.42
C ILE A 283 22.37 8.09 -92.32
N ALA A 284 21.89 6.91 -92.08
CA ALA A 284 20.91 6.67 -91.04
C ALA A 284 21.53 6.86 -89.62
N PRO A 285 20.83 7.46 -88.68
CA PRO A 285 21.36 7.74 -87.29
C PRO A 285 21.65 6.49 -86.44
N THR A 286 21.62 5.30 -86.99
CA THR A 286 21.98 4.03 -86.37
C THR A 286 23.48 3.70 -86.45
N HIS A 287 24.25 4.51 -87.21
CA HIS A 287 25.72 4.37 -87.25
C HIS A 287 26.32 5.14 -86.07
N GLU A 288 27.02 4.45 -85.19
CA GLU A 288 27.88 5.11 -84.23
C GLU A 288 28.96 5.87 -85.03
N GLY A 289 28.97 7.17 -84.85
CA GLY A 289 29.91 8.04 -85.58
C GLY A 289 31.35 7.74 -85.20
N ASN A 290 31.94 6.77 -85.86
CA ASN A 290 33.33 6.42 -85.65
C ASN A 290 34.17 7.13 -86.77
N LEU A 291 35.14 7.92 -86.31
CA LEU A 291 36.00 8.72 -87.17
C LEU A 291 36.77 7.87 -88.19
N THR A 292 36.91 6.56 -87.95
CA THR A 292 37.65 5.63 -88.80
C THR A 292 36.92 5.19 -90.06
N GLU A 293 35.62 5.51 -90.22
CA GLU A 293 34.82 5.17 -91.42
C GLU A 293 34.74 6.31 -92.42
N LEU A 294 35.32 7.46 -92.10
CA LEU A 294 35.26 8.69 -92.98
C LEU A 294 36.58 8.98 -93.70
N LEU A 295 37.63 8.20 -93.45
CA LEU A 295 38.90 8.26 -94.16
C LEU A 295 39.06 7.05 -95.10
#